data_32732e42d3b77184bbe75081e907fea4
#
_entry.id   32732e42d3b77184bbe75081e907fea4
#
_cell.length_a   1.000
_cell.length_b   1.000
_cell.length_c   1.000
_cell.angle_alpha   90.00
_cell.angle_beta   90.00
_cell.angle_gamma   90.00
#
_symmetry.space_group_name_H-M   'P 1'
#
loop_
_entity.id
_entity.type
_entity.pdbx_description
1 polymer ?
#
loop_
_entity_poly.entity_id
_entity_poly.type
_entity_poly.pdbx_seq_one_letter_code
_entity_poly.pdbx_strand_id
1 'polypeptide(L)'
;IIMLLTASTALSRNSRAYKKMWRMMTWMSVVLTLGHVAIAFTPLYDFVARTIIGAPEDIIEPGRIGLQIMTPWTWAIAHRRFNQGVLIRFGQSGAVGWGTAMRLFVDVIVLAIGFMLHDIAGIVVATAAVGAGVLAEAAYIHWKVQAVINGPLREAKGPAITQREVILFYLPIAFAPTIG
;
A
#
# COMPACT_ATOMS: atom_id res chain seq x y z
N ILE A 1 7.77 -0.98 0.73
CA ILE A 1 6.43 -0.58 1.21
C ILE A 1 6.06 -1.30 2.53
N ILE A 2 6.32 -2.59 2.69
CA ILE A 2 6.02 -3.35 3.94
C ILE A 2 6.69 -2.71 5.16
N MET A 3 7.92 -2.25 5.02
CA MET A 3 8.70 -1.58 6.07
C MET A 3 8.10 -0.25 6.55
N LEU A 4 7.18 0.36 5.79
CA LEU A 4 6.50 1.60 6.19
C LEU A 4 5.71 1.44 7.49
N LEU A 5 5.08 0.28 7.71
CA LEU A 5 4.37 -0.01 8.94
C LEU A 5 5.32 0.05 10.15
N THR A 6 6.43 -0.69 10.09
CA THR A 6 7.42 -0.73 11.18
C THR A 6 8.06 0.63 11.42
N ALA A 7 8.42 1.33 10.32
CA ALA A 7 9.01 2.67 10.40
C ALA A 7 8.04 3.70 11.01
N SER A 8 6.77 3.69 10.59
CA SER A 8 5.78 4.62 11.14
C SER A 8 5.45 4.31 12.59
N THR A 9 5.38 3.02 12.98
CA THR A 9 5.22 2.62 14.38
C THR A 9 6.38 3.12 15.26
N ALA A 10 7.61 3.00 14.78
CA ALA A 10 8.79 3.40 15.53
C ALA A 10 9.00 4.92 15.58
N LEU A 11 8.79 5.60 14.44
CA LEU A 11 9.26 6.97 14.23
C LEU A 11 8.16 8.04 14.30
N SER A 12 6.86 7.72 14.19
CA SER A 12 5.76 8.70 14.26
C SER A 12 5.47 9.12 15.72
N ARG A 13 6.48 9.63 16.42
CA ARG A 13 6.44 9.93 17.87
C ARG A 13 5.61 11.16 18.22
N ASN A 14 5.51 12.12 17.31
CA ASN A 14 4.79 13.38 17.48
C ASN A 14 4.40 13.95 16.12
N SER A 15 3.65 15.05 16.10
CA SER A 15 3.12 15.67 14.88
C SER A 15 4.21 16.08 13.87
N ARG A 16 5.39 16.54 14.32
CA ARG A 16 6.49 16.91 13.42
C ARG A 16 7.11 15.68 12.76
N ALA A 17 7.36 14.63 13.54
CA ALA A 17 7.88 13.37 13.06
C ALA A 17 6.90 12.71 12.07
N TYR A 18 5.60 12.67 12.40
CA TYR A 18 4.54 12.19 11.52
C TYR A 18 4.56 12.92 10.17
N LYS A 19 4.53 14.26 10.16
CA LYS A 19 4.52 15.05 8.91
C LYS A 19 5.75 14.78 8.04
N LYS A 20 6.92 14.59 8.65
CA LYS A 20 8.15 14.26 7.91
C LYS A 20 8.07 12.87 7.28
N MET A 21 7.66 11.87 8.05
CA MET A 21 7.48 10.50 7.59
C MET A 21 6.38 10.41 6.52
N TRP A 22 5.29 11.14 6.71
CA TRP A 22 4.18 11.21 5.75
C TRP A 22 4.64 11.77 4.40
N ARG A 23 5.42 12.86 4.40
CA ARG A 23 6.00 13.42 3.16
C ARG A 23 6.91 12.42 2.46
N MET A 24 7.76 11.73 3.20
CA MET A 24 8.64 10.71 2.64
C MET A 24 7.83 9.56 2.02
N MET A 25 6.83 9.04 2.73
CA MET A 25 5.93 8.02 2.22
C MET A 25 5.23 8.48 0.94
N THR A 26 4.72 9.72 0.90
CA THR A 26 4.04 10.28 -0.26
C THR A 26 4.98 10.35 -1.47
N TRP A 27 6.19 10.87 -1.32
CA TRP A 27 7.17 10.92 -2.40
C TRP A 27 7.54 9.53 -2.92
N MET A 28 7.80 8.57 -2.02
CA MET A 28 8.05 7.18 -2.42
C MET A 28 6.87 6.61 -3.20
N SER A 29 5.66 6.85 -2.73
CA SER A 29 4.44 6.36 -3.39
C SER A 29 4.25 6.98 -4.77
N VAL A 30 4.49 8.28 -4.91
CA VAL A 30 4.41 8.98 -6.22
C VAL A 30 5.40 8.37 -7.21
N VAL A 31 6.66 8.22 -6.83
CA VAL A 31 7.69 7.63 -7.70
C VAL A 31 7.32 6.21 -8.13
N LEU A 32 6.89 5.37 -7.17
CA LEU A 32 6.50 3.99 -7.47
C LEU A 32 5.22 3.92 -8.31
N THR A 33 4.25 4.80 -8.07
CA THR A 33 3.02 4.86 -8.88
C THR A 33 3.32 5.34 -10.30
N LEU A 34 4.21 6.33 -10.48
CA LEU A 34 4.65 6.75 -11.81
C LEU A 34 5.35 5.62 -12.56
N GLY A 35 6.22 4.85 -11.88
CA GLY A 35 6.83 3.65 -12.46
C GLY A 35 5.79 2.59 -12.84
N HIS A 36 4.79 2.36 -12.00
CA HIS A 36 3.67 1.47 -12.29
C HIS A 36 2.88 1.93 -13.52
N VAL A 37 2.52 3.22 -13.58
CA VAL A 37 1.84 3.83 -14.73
C VAL A 37 2.68 3.69 -16.00
N ALA A 38 3.97 3.97 -15.93
CA ALA A 38 4.86 3.83 -17.08
C ALA A 38 4.87 2.39 -17.61
N ILE A 39 4.87 1.39 -16.75
CA ILE A 39 4.78 -0.02 -17.19
C ILE A 39 3.38 -0.32 -17.73
N ALA A 40 2.31 0.00 -17.00
CA ALA A 40 0.96 -0.44 -17.31
C ALA A 40 0.37 0.18 -18.58
N PHE A 41 0.78 1.43 -18.94
CA PHE A 41 0.16 2.23 -19.99
C PHE A 41 1.06 2.49 -21.21
N THR A 42 2.26 1.91 -21.24
CA THR A 42 3.18 2.08 -22.38
C THR A 42 3.57 0.73 -22.97
N PRO A 43 4.21 0.68 -24.14
CA PRO A 43 4.75 -0.55 -24.73
C PRO A 43 5.79 -1.27 -23.87
N LEU A 44 6.25 -0.63 -22.79
CA LEU A 44 7.15 -1.24 -21.81
C LEU A 44 6.53 -2.50 -21.17
N TYR A 45 5.20 -2.54 -21.02
CA TYR A 45 4.50 -3.73 -20.56
C TYR A 45 4.77 -4.94 -21.46
N ASP A 46 4.65 -4.77 -22.79
CA ASP A 46 4.88 -5.86 -23.75
C ASP A 46 6.31 -6.38 -23.68
N PHE A 47 7.26 -5.46 -23.60
CA PHE A 47 8.67 -5.84 -23.44
C PHE A 47 8.89 -6.63 -22.14
N VAL A 48 8.34 -6.18 -21.02
CA VAL A 48 8.45 -6.88 -19.74
C VAL A 48 7.74 -8.23 -19.79
N ALA A 49 6.48 -8.26 -20.24
CA ALA A 49 5.66 -9.47 -20.25
C ALA A 49 6.22 -10.54 -21.20
N ARG A 50 6.58 -10.16 -22.45
CA ARG A 50 7.03 -11.10 -23.47
C ARG A 50 8.50 -11.48 -23.32
N THR A 51 9.38 -10.48 -23.08
CA THR A 51 10.84 -10.69 -23.16
C THR A 51 11.45 -11.06 -21.80
N ILE A 52 10.99 -10.43 -20.72
CA ILE A 52 11.56 -10.67 -19.39
C ILE A 52 10.86 -11.82 -18.68
N ILE A 53 9.52 -11.83 -18.69
CA ILE A 53 8.72 -12.84 -17.98
C ILE A 53 8.47 -14.06 -18.85
N GLY A 54 8.36 -13.90 -20.18
CA GLY A 54 8.00 -14.99 -21.10
C GLY A 54 6.54 -15.43 -20.94
N ALA A 55 5.64 -14.49 -20.68
CA ALA A 55 4.23 -14.78 -20.46
C ALA A 55 3.56 -15.34 -21.74
N PRO A 56 2.66 -16.34 -21.63
CA PRO A 56 1.84 -16.80 -22.75
C PRO A 56 0.99 -15.67 -23.35
N GLU A 57 0.79 -15.71 -24.69
CA GLU A 57 0.12 -14.63 -25.42
C GLU A 57 -1.33 -14.39 -24.96
N ASP A 58 -2.04 -15.44 -24.58
CA ASP A 58 -3.44 -15.41 -24.11
C ASP A 58 -3.64 -14.66 -22.81
N ILE A 59 -2.58 -14.53 -21.98
CA ILE A 59 -2.65 -13.81 -20.68
C ILE A 59 -2.07 -12.40 -20.75
N ILE A 60 -1.41 -11.99 -21.82
CA ILE A 60 -0.74 -10.70 -21.92
C ILE A 60 -1.74 -9.55 -21.82
N GLU A 61 -2.78 -9.56 -22.65
CA GLU A 61 -3.75 -8.46 -22.65
C GLU A 61 -4.63 -8.42 -21.37
N PRO A 62 -5.18 -9.55 -20.89
CA PRO A 62 -5.85 -9.56 -19.59
C PRO A 62 -4.95 -9.12 -18.43
N GLY A 63 -3.67 -9.48 -18.48
CA GLY A 63 -2.67 -9.06 -17.48
C GLY A 63 -2.41 -7.55 -17.53
N ARG A 64 -2.38 -6.93 -18.73
CA ARG A 64 -2.27 -5.48 -18.89
C ARG A 64 -3.45 -4.76 -18.25
N ILE A 65 -4.68 -5.21 -18.55
CA ILE A 65 -5.90 -4.66 -17.97
C ILE A 65 -5.86 -4.77 -16.44
N GLY A 66 -5.47 -5.94 -15.93
CA GLY A 66 -5.30 -6.14 -14.49
C GLY A 66 -4.30 -5.18 -13.87
N LEU A 67 -3.15 -4.96 -14.50
CA LEU A 67 -2.12 -4.03 -14.03
C LEU A 67 -2.63 -2.56 -14.06
N GLN A 68 -3.40 -2.19 -15.08
CA GLN A 68 -4.03 -0.87 -15.17
C GLN A 68 -5.05 -0.63 -14.06
N ILE A 69 -5.89 -1.62 -13.76
CA ILE A 69 -6.85 -1.59 -12.64
C ILE A 69 -6.12 -1.39 -11.31
N MET A 70 -4.95 -2.00 -11.13
CA MET A 70 -4.14 -1.91 -9.91
C MET A 70 -3.32 -0.63 -9.80
N THR A 71 -3.44 0.34 -10.70
CA THR A 71 -2.68 1.60 -10.64
C THR A 71 -2.79 2.33 -9.28
N PRO A 72 -3.97 2.50 -8.65
CA PRO A 72 -4.08 3.16 -7.35
C PRO A 72 -3.56 2.32 -6.18
N TRP A 73 -3.33 1.03 -6.38
CA TRP A 73 -2.94 0.07 -5.35
C TRP A 73 -1.59 0.41 -4.69
N THR A 74 -0.60 0.87 -5.47
CA THR A 74 0.74 1.20 -4.97
C THR A 74 0.69 2.30 -3.92
N TRP A 75 -0.05 3.39 -4.21
CA TRP A 75 -0.28 4.47 -3.25
C TRP A 75 -1.13 4.00 -2.06
N ALA A 76 -2.22 3.28 -2.32
CA ALA A 76 -3.15 2.82 -1.30
C ALA A 76 -2.45 1.91 -0.27
N ILE A 77 -1.59 0.98 -0.71
CA ILE A 77 -0.79 0.14 0.19
C ILE A 77 0.17 0.96 1.05
N ALA A 78 0.89 1.91 0.47
CA ALA A 78 1.83 2.73 1.21
C ALA A 78 1.11 3.57 2.27
N HIS A 79 0.02 4.25 1.86
CA HIS A 79 -0.83 5.05 2.73
C HIS A 79 -1.42 4.23 3.88
N ARG A 80 -2.00 3.08 3.55
CA ARG A 80 -2.56 2.15 4.53
C ARG A 80 -1.50 1.68 5.54
N ARG A 81 -0.36 1.14 5.07
CA ARG A 81 0.71 0.62 5.92
C ARG A 81 1.29 1.69 6.83
N PHE A 82 1.46 2.90 6.33
CA PHE A 82 1.92 4.02 7.12
C PHE A 82 0.93 4.35 8.26
N ASN A 83 -0.34 4.49 7.96
CA ASN A 83 -1.37 4.84 8.95
C ASN A 83 -1.65 3.69 9.93
N GLN A 84 -1.56 2.43 9.50
CA GLN A 84 -1.61 1.26 10.39
C GLN A 84 -0.51 1.33 11.45
N GLY A 85 0.72 1.67 11.07
CA GLY A 85 1.81 1.83 12.03
C GLY A 85 1.56 2.96 13.03
N VAL A 86 0.95 4.06 12.60
CA VAL A 86 0.54 5.14 13.51
C VAL A 86 -0.53 4.64 14.50
N LEU A 87 -1.56 3.93 14.01
CA LEU A 87 -2.61 3.34 14.88
C LEU A 87 -2.02 2.38 15.91
N ILE A 88 -1.11 1.49 15.49
CA ILE A 88 -0.44 0.54 16.40
C ILE A 88 0.33 1.29 17.46
N ARG A 89 1.10 2.32 17.08
CA ARG A 89 1.88 3.12 18.03
C ARG A 89 1.03 3.74 19.14
N PHE A 90 -0.18 4.16 18.81
CA PHE A 90 -1.10 4.78 19.75
C PHE A 90 -2.12 3.80 20.34
N GLY A 91 -1.80 2.50 20.37
CA GLY A 91 -2.59 1.47 21.03
C GLY A 91 -3.87 1.07 20.34
N GLN A 92 -4.09 1.46 19.06
CA GLN A 92 -5.29 1.15 18.29
C GLN A 92 -5.09 0.00 17.30
N SER A 93 -4.35 -1.04 17.69
CA SER A 93 -4.09 -2.22 16.84
C SER A 93 -5.36 -2.96 16.42
N GLY A 94 -6.40 -2.94 17.24
CA GLY A 94 -7.71 -3.51 16.88
C GLY A 94 -8.32 -2.92 15.61
N ALA A 95 -8.10 -1.62 15.35
CA ALA A 95 -8.55 -1.00 14.11
C ALA A 95 -7.85 -1.59 12.87
N VAL A 96 -6.62 -2.04 13.01
CA VAL A 96 -5.89 -2.71 11.92
C VAL A 96 -6.53 -4.06 11.57
N GLY A 97 -6.91 -4.83 12.59
CA GLY A 97 -7.62 -6.10 12.42
C GLY A 97 -8.97 -5.92 11.70
N TRP A 98 -9.77 -4.94 12.13
CA TRP A 98 -11.04 -4.60 11.48
C TRP A 98 -10.85 -4.12 10.04
N GLY A 99 -9.80 -3.35 9.75
CA GLY A 99 -9.45 -2.97 8.38
C GLY A 99 -9.19 -4.18 7.49
N THR A 100 -8.46 -5.19 7.99
CA THR A 100 -8.21 -6.44 7.27
C THR A 100 -9.50 -7.24 7.05
N ALA A 101 -10.38 -7.32 8.05
CA ALA A 101 -11.68 -7.99 7.90
C ALA A 101 -12.54 -7.30 6.83
N MET A 102 -12.59 -5.96 6.83
CA MET A 102 -13.28 -5.18 5.79
C MET A 102 -12.72 -5.44 4.40
N ARG A 103 -11.39 -5.51 4.25
CA ARG A 103 -10.76 -5.86 2.98
C ARG A 103 -11.24 -7.21 2.47
N LEU A 104 -11.15 -8.25 3.32
CA LEU A 104 -11.58 -9.60 2.94
C LEU A 104 -13.05 -9.65 2.55
N PHE A 105 -13.90 -8.90 3.24
CA PHE A 105 -15.32 -8.81 2.90
C PHE A 105 -15.53 -8.20 1.52
N VAL A 106 -14.83 -7.11 1.19
CA VAL A 106 -14.90 -6.48 -0.13
C VAL A 106 -14.31 -7.39 -1.21
N ASP A 107 -13.19 -8.07 -0.93
CA ASP A 107 -12.57 -9.04 -1.86
C ASP A 107 -13.59 -10.13 -2.23
N VAL A 108 -14.29 -10.72 -1.24
CA VAL A 108 -15.31 -11.76 -1.47
C VAL A 108 -16.48 -11.24 -2.30
N ILE A 109 -16.98 -10.02 -2.02
CA ILE A 109 -18.08 -9.43 -2.80
C ILE A 109 -17.67 -9.25 -4.26
N VAL A 110 -16.51 -8.66 -4.53
CA VAL A 110 -16.06 -8.41 -5.91
C VAL A 110 -15.79 -9.72 -6.65
N LEU A 111 -15.21 -10.73 -5.99
CA LEU A 111 -15.03 -12.06 -6.56
C LEU A 111 -16.37 -12.73 -6.89
N ALA A 112 -17.36 -12.64 -5.98
CA ALA A 112 -18.69 -13.21 -6.22
C ALA A 112 -19.39 -12.54 -7.41
N ILE A 113 -19.33 -11.20 -7.50
CA ILE A 113 -19.87 -10.46 -8.65
C ILE A 113 -19.17 -10.86 -9.93
N GLY A 114 -17.83 -10.93 -9.93
CA GLY A 114 -17.06 -11.33 -11.10
C GLY A 114 -17.36 -12.77 -11.54
N PHE A 115 -17.57 -13.68 -10.59
CA PHE A 115 -17.99 -15.05 -10.87
C PHE A 115 -19.37 -15.10 -11.54
N MET A 116 -20.30 -14.24 -11.13
CA MET A 116 -21.64 -14.16 -11.72
C MET A 116 -21.65 -13.59 -13.14
N LEU A 117 -20.66 -12.79 -13.49
CA LEU A 117 -20.57 -12.12 -14.81
C LEU A 117 -20.02 -13.03 -15.93
N HIS A 118 -19.49 -14.19 -15.62
CA HIS A 118 -18.98 -15.29 -16.51
C HIS A 118 -18.02 -14.91 -17.65
N ASP A 119 -18.21 -13.74 -18.30
CA ASP A 119 -17.49 -13.33 -19.52
C ASP A 119 -16.20 -12.54 -19.25
N ILE A 120 -15.81 -12.35 -17.98
CA ILE A 120 -14.65 -11.55 -17.61
C ILE A 120 -13.47 -12.48 -17.28
N ALA A 121 -12.32 -12.21 -17.88
CA ALA A 121 -11.10 -12.96 -17.59
C ALA A 121 -10.79 -12.96 -16.08
N GLY A 122 -10.51 -14.15 -15.52
CA GLY A 122 -10.33 -14.34 -14.08
C GLY A 122 -9.23 -13.45 -13.47
N ILE A 123 -8.18 -13.13 -14.24
CA ILE A 123 -7.11 -12.22 -13.79
C ILE A 123 -7.64 -10.78 -13.60
N VAL A 124 -8.58 -10.33 -14.42
CA VAL A 124 -9.20 -9.01 -14.31
C VAL A 124 -10.09 -8.96 -13.07
N VAL A 125 -10.88 -9.99 -12.83
CA VAL A 125 -11.73 -10.11 -11.62
C VAL A 125 -10.86 -10.15 -10.36
N ALA A 126 -9.80 -10.96 -10.36
CA ALA A 126 -8.91 -11.09 -9.21
C ALA A 126 -8.20 -9.77 -8.88
N THR A 127 -7.68 -9.07 -9.90
CA THR A 127 -7.01 -7.77 -9.70
C THR A 127 -7.98 -6.68 -9.26
N ALA A 128 -9.20 -6.67 -9.78
CA ALA A 128 -10.26 -5.76 -9.34
C ALA A 128 -10.65 -6.02 -7.87
N ALA A 129 -10.79 -7.29 -7.46
CA ALA A 129 -11.10 -7.66 -6.09
C ALA A 129 -10.01 -7.17 -5.12
N VAL A 130 -8.75 -7.57 -5.37
CA VAL A 130 -7.61 -7.15 -4.53
C VAL A 130 -7.46 -5.64 -4.50
N GLY A 131 -7.64 -4.96 -5.63
CA GLY A 131 -7.58 -3.50 -5.72
C GLY A 131 -8.67 -2.83 -4.89
N ALA A 132 -9.93 -3.26 -5.04
CA ALA A 132 -11.06 -2.73 -4.31
C ALA A 132 -10.92 -2.96 -2.79
N GLY A 133 -10.53 -4.16 -2.37
CA GLY A 133 -10.34 -4.48 -0.96
C GLY A 133 -9.24 -3.64 -0.32
N VAL A 134 -8.11 -3.46 -1.00
CA VAL A 134 -7.02 -2.61 -0.50
C VAL A 134 -7.45 -1.15 -0.40
N LEU A 135 -8.21 -0.63 -1.36
CA LEU A 135 -8.74 0.74 -1.34
C LEU A 135 -9.74 0.93 -0.18
N ALA A 136 -10.64 -0.04 0.02
CA ALA A 136 -11.61 -0.01 1.12
C ALA A 136 -10.90 -0.01 2.49
N GLU A 137 -9.90 -0.89 2.67
CA GLU A 137 -9.09 -0.91 3.88
C GLU A 137 -8.31 0.41 4.07
N ALA A 138 -7.73 0.96 3.00
CA ALA A 138 -7.00 2.22 3.06
C ALA A 138 -7.91 3.39 3.47
N ALA A 139 -9.14 3.45 2.95
CA ALA A 139 -10.14 4.44 3.32
C ALA A 139 -10.56 4.30 4.79
N TYR A 140 -10.84 3.08 5.25
CA TYR A 140 -11.17 2.80 6.65
C TYR A 140 -10.03 3.20 7.60
N ILE A 141 -8.81 2.80 7.30
CA ILE A 141 -7.62 3.14 8.11
C ILE A 141 -7.38 4.66 8.11
N HIS A 142 -7.58 5.33 6.95
CA HIS A 142 -7.51 6.78 6.88
C HIS A 142 -8.51 7.46 7.81
N TRP A 143 -9.76 6.99 7.80
CA TRP A 143 -10.78 7.50 8.70
C TRP A 143 -10.42 7.28 10.17
N LYS A 144 -10.01 6.09 10.55
CA LYS A 144 -9.63 5.75 11.94
C LYS A 144 -8.45 6.56 12.45
N VAL A 145 -7.42 6.77 11.63
CA VAL A 145 -6.21 7.48 12.05
C VAL A 145 -6.46 8.97 12.33
N GLN A 146 -7.52 9.58 11.80
CA GLN A 146 -7.84 10.99 12.06
C GLN A 146 -8.04 11.28 13.56
N ALA A 147 -8.65 10.36 14.30
CA ALA A 147 -8.81 10.50 15.76
C ALA A 147 -7.46 10.57 16.47
N VAL A 148 -6.48 9.77 16.01
CA VAL A 148 -5.12 9.78 16.56
C VAL A 148 -4.36 11.05 16.16
N ILE A 149 -4.46 11.48 14.91
CA ILE A 149 -3.79 12.68 14.39
C ILE A 149 -4.27 13.94 15.10
N ASN A 150 -5.58 14.06 15.33
CA ASN A 150 -6.21 15.24 15.94
C ASN A 150 -6.18 15.23 17.47
N GLY A 151 -5.91 14.08 18.09
CA GLY A 151 -5.81 13.88 19.52
C GLY A 151 -4.36 13.57 19.98
N PRO A 152 -4.07 12.35 20.41
CA PRO A 152 -2.83 12.02 21.12
C PRO A 152 -1.55 12.32 20.33
N LEU A 153 -1.57 12.22 18.99
CA LEU A 153 -0.40 12.56 18.17
C LEU A 153 -0.09 14.06 18.19
N ARG A 154 -1.12 14.90 18.23
CA ARG A 154 -0.98 16.36 18.30
C ARG A 154 -0.43 16.83 19.65
N GLU A 155 -0.83 16.18 20.72
CA GLU A 155 -0.43 16.49 22.09
C GLU A 155 0.95 15.93 22.44
N ALA A 156 1.39 14.88 21.72
CA ALA A 156 2.67 14.21 21.96
C ALA A 156 3.85 15.16 21.76
N LYS A 157 4.63 15.36 22.84
CA LYS A 157 5.87 16.13 22.83
C LYS A 157 7.06 15.21 22.58
N GLY A 158 8.09 15.72 21.93
CA GLY A 158 9.31 14.95 21.68
C GLY A 158 10.19 15.61 20.61
N PRO A 159 11.44 15.15 20.48
CA PRO A 159 12.38 15.66 19.48
C PRO A 159 11.88 15.38 18.05
N ALA A 160 12.22 16.28 17.14
CA ALA A 160 12.01 16.03 15.72
C ALA A 160 12.96 14.92 15.26
N ILE A 161 12.45 14.01 14.42
CA ILE A 161 13.30 12.98 13.80
C ILE A 161 14.24 13.61 12.78
N THR A 162 15.50 13.18 12.81
CA THR A 162 16.52 13.58 11.83
C THR A 162 16.41 12.70 10.56
N GLN A 163 17.00 13.16 9.46
CA GLN A 163 17.09 12.30 8.26
C GLN A 163 17.98 11.09 8.51
N ARG A 164 19.04 11.27 9.29
CA ARG A 164 19.96 10.19 9.68
C ARG A 164 19.25 9.07 10.44
N GLU A 165 18.36 9.40 11.39
CA GLU A 165 17.56 8.39 12.11
C GLU A 165 16.66 7.60 11.17
N VAL A 166 16.04 8.26 10.19
CA VAL A 166 15.22 7.60 9.19
C VAL A 166 16.07 6.65 8.34
N ILE A 167 17.19 7.09 7.81
CA ILE A 167 18.09 6.28 6.98
C ILE A 167 18.63 5.10 7.77
N LEU A 168 19.15 5.33 8.99
CA LEU A 168 19.68 4.29 9.86
C LEU A 168 18.63 3.27 10.28
N PHE A 169 17.35 3.66 10.33
CA PHE A 169 16.25 2.74 10.59
C PHE A 169 15.94 1.88 9.35
N TYR A 170 15.94 2.48 8.15
CA TYR A 170 15.59 1.76 6.92
C TYR A 170 16.73 0.86 6.42
N LEU A 171 17.99 1.25 6.60
CA LEU A 171 19.13 0.53 6.05
C LEU A 171 19.21 -0.93 6.53
N PRO A 172 19.20 -1.23 7.84
CA PRO A 172 19.26 -2.60 8.33
C PRO A 172 18.06 -3.44 7.89
N ILE A 173 16.86 -2.82 7.87
CA ILE A 173 15.63 -3.51 7.49
C ILE A 173 15.60 -3.80 5.99
N ALA A 174 16.20 -2.93 5.15
CA ALA A 174 16.29 -3.14 3.71
C ALA A 174 17.22 -4.31 3.36
N PHE A 175 18.26 -4.54 4.15
CA PHE A 175 19.24 -5.61 3.94
C PHE A 175 18.96 -6.89 4.73
N ALA A 176 18.03 -6.89 5.69
CA ALA A 176 17.67 -8.06 6.48
C ALA A 176 17.24 -9.30 5.64
N PRO A 177 16.51 -9.17 4.53
CA PRO A 177 16.15 -10.31 3.68
C PRO A 177 17.30 -10.93 2.91
N THR A 178 18.47 -10.31 2.86
CA THR A 178 19.64 -10.79 2.09
C THR A 178 20.63 -11.62 2.92
N ILE A 179 20.33 -11.82 4.21
CA ILE A 179 21.23 -12.54 5.15
C ILE A 179 20.62 -13.90 5.57
N GLY A 180 19.58 -14.37 4.87
CA GLY A 180 18.95 -15.69 5.12
C GLY A 180 19.25 -16.68 4.01
#